data_1423f19343e86570b33d20657f316620
#
_entry.id   1423f19343e86570b33d20657f316620
#
_cell.length_a   1.000
_cell.length_b   1.000
_cell.length_c   1.000
_cell.angle_alpha   90.00
_cell.angle_beta   90.00
_cell.angle_gamma   90.00
#
_symmetry.space_group_name_H-M   'P 1'
#
loop_
_entity.id
_entity.type
_entity.pdbx_description
1 polymer ?
#
loop_
_entity_poly.entity_id
_entity_poly.type
_entity_poly.pdbx_seq_one_letter_code
_entity_poly.pdbx_strand_id
1 'polypeptide(L)'
;TDLVELIDSFFLDQYKNVKVLPNAKINTESPAWAIDRLSILILKIYHMQQEVDRSDATPEHKGKCEEKLRILLEQKKDLCVALDQLLADIGAGRKYMKVYKQMKMYNDPALNPVLYGKK
;
A
#
# COMPACT_ATOMS: atom_id res chain seq x y z
N THR A 1 7.57 6.81 -2.43
CA THR A 1 7.74 7.00 -3.87
C THR A 1 6.87 8.12 -4.40
N ASP A 2 7.23 8.65 -5.58
CA ASP A 2 6.45 9.73 -6.18
C ASP A 2 5.02 9.31 -6.47
N LEU A 3 4.80 8.07 -6.88
CA LEU A 3 3.46 7.54 -7.14
C LEU A 3 2.62 7.46 -5.85
N VAL A 4 3.22 6.98 -4.77
CA VAL A 4 2.54 6.91 -3.46
C VAL A 4 2.17 8.32 -3.00
N GLU A 5 3.09 9.28 -3.12
CA GLU A 5 2.83 10.68 -2.74
C GLU A 5 1.70 11.28 -3.58
N LEU A 6 1.66 10.97 -4.88
CA LEU A 6 0.62 11.46 -5.77
C LEU A 6 -0.75 10.91 -5.39
N ILE A 7 -0.83 9.61 -5.10
CA ILE A 7 -2.06 8.97 -4.66
C ILE A 7 -2.51 9.53 -3.31
N ASP A 8 -1.59 9.72 -2.37
CA ASP A 8 -1.91 10.32 -1.09
C ASP A 8 -2.44 11.73 -1.23
N SER A 9 -1.85 12.54 -2.12
CA SER A 9 -2.32 13.88 -2.42
C SER A 9 -3.75 13.87 -2.96
N PHE A 10 -4.06 12.90 -3.82
CA PHE A 10 -5.42 12.71 -4.34
C PHE A 10 -6.41 12.47 -3.20
N PHE A 11 -6.10 11.55 -2.30
CA PHE A 11 -7.00 11.23 -1.19
C PHE A 11 -7.12 12.39 -0.19
N LEU A 12 -6.04 13.10 0.08
CA LEU A 12 -6.10 14.30 0.92
C LEU A 12 -7.06 15.33 0.33
N ASP A 13 -7.02 15.52 -0.99
CA ASP A 13 -7.95 16.44 -1.65
C ASP A 13 -9.39 15.93 -1.58
N GLN A 14 -9.61 14.64 -1.81
CA GLN A 14 -10.95 14.03 -1.75
C GLN A 14 -11.57 14.14 -0.38
N TYR A 15 -10.78 14.05 0.68
CA TYR A 15 -11.28 14.05 2.06
C TYR A 15 -11.04 15.37 2.80
N LYS A 16 -10.64 16.43 2.09
CA LYS A 16 -10.32 17.73 2.73
C LYS A 16 -11.47 18.34 3.52
N ASN A 17 -12.70 18.05 3.13
CA ASN A 17 -13.90 18.59 3.77
C ASN A 17 -14.50 17.64 4.81
N VAL A 18 -13.89 16.49 5.04
CA VAL A 18 -14.35 15.55 6.04
C VAL A 18 -14.01 16.08 7.43
N LYS A 19 -15.02 16.14 8.28
CA LYS A 19 -14.82 16.52 9.68
C LYS A 19 -14.37 15.31 10.47
N VAL A 20 -13.13 15.36 10.95
CA VAL A 20 -12.58 14.28 11.79
C VAL A 20 -13.27 14.30 13.14
N LEU A 21 -13.79 13.12 13.55
CA LEU A 21 -14.45 13.00 14.84
C LEU A 21 -13.45 13.14 16.00
N PRO A 22 -13.88 13.65 17.17
CA PRO A 22 -12.95 13.86 18.30
C PRO A 22 -12.25 12.58 18.77
N ASN A 23 -12.90 11.43 18.60
CA ASN A 23 -12.35 10.13 18.99
C ASN A 23 -11.74 9.37 17.82
N ALA A 24 -11.49 10.02 16.69
CA ALA A 24 -10.89 9.38 15.52
C ALA A 24 -9.49 8.86 15.84
N LYS A 25 -9.21 7.65 15.37
CA LYS A 25 -7.91 7.03 15.55
C LYS A 25 -7.01 7.35 14.37
N ILE A 26 -5.73 7.57 14.66
CA ILE A 26 -4.73 7.72 13.61
C ILE A 26 -4.49 6.38 12.94
N ASN A 27 -4.40 6.40 11.62
CA ASN A 27 -4.00 5.23 10.86
C ASN A 27 -2.52 5.38 10.49
N THR A 28 -1.74 4.33 10.72
CA THR A 28 -0.30 4.34 10.48
C THR A 28 0.05 4.18 9.00
N GLU A 29 -0.90 3.71 8.20
CA GLU A 29 -0.70 3.46 6.79
C GLU A 29 -1.74 4.26 5.99
N SER A 30 -1.27 5.00 4.99
CA SER A 30 -2.18 5.71 4.10
C SER A 30 -2.81 4.75 3.08
N PRO A 31 -3.94 5.12 2.46
CA PRO A 31 -4.52 4.31 1.38
C PRO A 31 -3.53 4.02 0.25
N ALA A 32 -2.64 4.95 -0.06
CA ALA A 32 -1.63 4.75 -1.12
C ALA A 32 -0.68 3.61 -0.80
N TRP A 33 -0.24 3.48 0.46
CA TRP A 33 0.61 2.36 0.87
C TRP A 33 -0.13 1.03 0.77
N ALA A 34 -1.41 1.00 1.13
CA ALA A 34 -2.23 -0.20 0.98
C ALA A 34 -2.40 -0.58 -0.50
N ILE A 35 -2.59 0.40 -1.37
CA ILE A 35 -2.69 0.19 -2.83
C ILE A 35 -1.34 -0.31 -3.38
N ASP A 36 -0.23 0.24 -2.93
CA ASP A 36 1.11 -0.21 -3.33
C ASP A 36 1.32 -1.68 -2.94
N ARG A 37 0.96 -2.04 -1.73
CA ARG A 37 1.03 -3.42 -1.25
C ARG A 37 0.15 -4.35 -2.10
N LEU A 38 -1.04 -3.91 -2.46
CA LEU A 38 -1.94 -4.66 -3.32
C LEU A 38 -1.34 -4.89 -4.71
N SER A 39 -0.66 -3.89 -5.27
CA SER A 39 -0.02 -4.01 -6.58
C SER A 39 1.08 -5.07 -6.58
N ILE A 40 1.87 -5.13 -5.51
CA ILE A 40 2.91 -6.16 -5.33
C ILE A 40 2.28 -7.54 -5.23
N LEU A 41 1.19 -7.66 -4.48
CA LEU A 41 0.47 -8.92 -4.33
C LEU A 41 -0.11 -9.41 -5.65
N ILE A 42 -0.67 -8.52 -6.45
CA ILE A 42 -1.21 -8.85 -7.79
C ILE A 42 -0.09 -9.37 -8.70
N LEU A 43 1.09 -8.78 -8.63
CA LEU A 43 2.24 -9.23 -9.40
C LEU A 43 2.66 -10.65 -8.99
N LYS A 44 2.66 -10.94 -7.70
CA LYS A 44 2.95 -12.29 -7.19
C LYS A 44 1.92 -13.30 -7.67
N ILE A 45 0.64 -12.91 -7.68
CA ILE A 45 -0.44 -13.77 -8.18
C ILE A 45 -0.23 -14.08 -9.66
N TYR A 46 0.12 -13.08 -10.45
CA TYR A 46 0.39 -13.25 -11.88
C TYR A 46 1.51 -14.26 -12.11
N HIS A 47 2.63 -14.11 -11.42
CA HIS A 47 3.77 -15.02 -11.56
C HIS A 47 3.43 -16.43 -11.07
N MET A 48 2.68 -16.56 -9.99
CA MET A 48 2.29 -17.87 -9.48
C MET A 48 1.32 -18.56 -10.42
N GLN A 49 0.42 -17.82 -11.07
CA GLN A 49 -0.49 -18.37 -12.07
C GLN A 49 0.29 -18.91 -13.27
N GLN A 50 1.34 -18.21 -13.70
CA GLN A 50 2.21 -18.70 -14.78
C GLN A 50 2.87 -20.03 -14.40
N GLU A 51 3.30 -20.17 -13.14
CA GLU A 51 3.89 -21.43 -12.67
C GLU A 51 2.88 -22.57 -12.65
N VAL A 52 1.65 -22.30 -12.25
CA VAL A 52 0.56 -23.31 -12.28
C VAL A 52 0.27 -23.76 -13.72
N ASP A 53 0.33 -22.82 -14.66
CA ASP A 53 -0.02 -23.08 -16.07
C ASP A 53 1.14 -23.66 -16.89
N ARG A 54 2.32 -23.83 -16.30
CA ARG A 54 3.47 -24.39 -17.01
C ARG A 54 3.18 -25.82 -17.43
N SER A 55 3.44 -26.13 -18.71
CA SER A 55 3.25 -27.46 -19.26
C SER A 55 4.36 -28.44 -18.89
N ASP A 56 5.54 -27.92 -18.54
CA ASP A 56 6.74 -28.72 -18.22
C ASP A 56 6.93 -28.94 -16.71
N ALA A 57 6.01 -28.47 -15.88
CA ALA A 57 6.08 -28.63 -14.45
C ALA A 57 5.65 -30.03 -14.01
N THR A 58 6.30 -30.56 -12.97
CA THR A 58 5.88 -31.82 -12.37
C THR A 58 4.54 -31.65 -11.64
N PRO A 59 3.75 -32.73 -11.47
CA PRO A 59 2.51 -32.64 -10.70
C PRO A 59 2.70 -32.14 -9.27
N GLU A 60 3.82 -32.50 -8.62
CA GLU A 60 4.14 -32.04 -7.27
C GLU A 60 4.39 -30.54 -7.23
N HIS A 61 5.19 -30.04 -8.17
CA HIS A 61 5.45 -28.60 -8.29
C HIS A 61 4.16 -27.82 -8.53
N LYS A 62 3.36 -28.33 -9.45
CA LYS A 62 2.08 -27.72 -9.81
C LYS A 62 1.13 -27.65 -8.62
N GLY A 63 1.04 -28.73 -7.83
CA GLY A 63 0.22 -28.77 -6.63
C GLY A 63 0.65 -27.75 -5.57
N LYS A 64 1.96 -27.60 -5.37
CA LYS A 64 2.51 -26.61 -4.44
C LYS A 64 2.19 -25.19 -4.91
N CYS A 65 2.32 -24.93 -6.20
CA CYS A 65 2.02 -23.63 -6.77
C CYS A 65 0.53 -23.30 -6.70
N GLU A 66 -0.34 -24.26 -6.89
CA GLU A 66 -1.79 -24.09 -6.76
C GLU A 66 -2.16 -23.71 -5.32
N GLU A 67 -1.54 -24.34 -4.33
CA GLU A 67 -1.78 -24.01 -2.92
C GLU A 67 -1.31 -22.60 -2.59
N LYS A 68 -0.13 -22.22 -3.06
CA LYS A 68 0.38 -20.85 -2.88
C LYS A 68 -0.52 -19.83 -3.56
N LEU A 69 -1.00 -20.13 -4.77
CA LEU A 69 -1.90 -19.27 -5.50
C LEU A 69 -3.21 -19.07 -4.73
N ARG A 70 -3.76 -20.13 -4.16
CA ARG A 70 -4.97 -20.06 -3.35
C ARG A 70 -4.80 -19.10 -2.17
N ILE A 71 -3.67 -19.20 -1.46
CA ILE A 71 -3.36 -18.33 -0.32
C ILE A 71 -3.22 -16.88 -0.78
N LEU A 72 -2.52 -16.63 -1.89
CA LEU A 72 -2.35 -15.28 -2.42
C LEU A 72 -3.68 -14.66 -2.84
N LEU A 73 -4.58 -15.44 -3.42
CA LEU A 73 -5.92 -14.95 -3.79
C LEU A 73 -6.75 -14.60 -2.56
N GLU A 74 -6.63 -15.38 -1.49
CA GLU A 74 -7.29 -15.09 -0.23
C GLU A 74 -6.75 -13.80 0.39
N GLN A 75 -5.42 -13.62 0.37
CA GLN A 75 -4.80 -12.38 0.85
C GLN A 75 -5.26 -11.17 0.04
N LYS A 76 -5.39 -11.32 -1.28
CA LYS A 76 -5.91 -10.25 -2.14
C LYS A 76 -7.31 -9.84 -1.73
N LYS A 77 -8.19 -10.82 -1.50
CA LYS A 77 -9.55 -10.55 -1.06
C LYS A 77 -9.57 -9.80 0.26
N ASP A 78 -8.78 -10.26 1.23
CA ASP A 78 -8.72 -9.64 2.55
C ASP A 78 -8.18 -8.21 2.48
N LEU A 79 -7.14 -7.99 1.68
CA LEU A 79 -6.56 -6.67 1.52
C LEU A 79 -7.53 -5.71 0.83
N CYS A 80 -8.28 -6.16 -0.17
CA CYS A 80 -9.31 -5.34 -0.80
C CYS A 80 -10.42 -4.95 0.17
N VAL A 81 -10.88 -5.88 0.99
CA VAL A 81 -11.89 -5.61 2.02
C VAL A 81 -11.34 -4.60 3.03
N ALA A 82 -10.11 -4.80 3.49
CA ALA A 82 -9.47 -3.89 4.45
C ALA A 82 -9.30 -2.48 3.88
N LEU A 83 -8.94 -2.38 2.61
CA LEU A 83 -8.79 -1.08 1.94
C LEU A 83 -10.15 -0.37 1.83
N ASP A 84 -11.21 -1.08 1.45
CA ASP A 84 -12.55 -0.51 1.39
C ASP A 84 -13.00 0.00 2.76
N GLN A 85 -12.74 -0.76 3.81
CA GLN A 85 -13.04 -0.36 5.18
C GLN A 85 -12.25 0.89 5.60
N LEU A 86 -10.96 0.94 5.24
CA LEU A 86 -10.12 2.10 5.55
C LEU A 86 -10.66 3.36 4.88
N LEU A 87 -11.00 3.28 3.59
CA LEU A 87 -11.54 4.44 2.86
C LEU A 87 -12.89 4.87 3.43
N ALA A 88 -13.75 3.92 3.80
CA ALA A 88 -15.03 4.23 4.44
C ALA A 88 -14.83 4.93 5.80
N ASP A 89 -13.87 4.45 6.59
CA ASP A 89 -13.57 5.03 7.91
C ASP A 89 -13.01 6.46 7.79
N ILE A 90 -12.12 6.71 6.82
CA ILE A 90 -11.58 8.03 6.57
C ILE A 90 -12.70 8.96 6.08
N GLY A 91 -13.51 8.51 5.14
CA GLY A 91 -14.62 9.30 4.60
C GLY A 91 -15.66 9.66 5.66
N ALA A 92 -15.85 8.80 6.66
CA ALA A 92 -16.77 9.05 7.77
C ALA A 92 -16.15 9.82 8.94
N GLY A 93 -14.85 10.11 8.88
CA GLY A 93 -14.15 10.81 9.96
C GLY A 93 -13.80 9.95 11.16
N ARG A 94 -13.94 8.61 11.05
CA ARG A 94 -13.61 7.69 12.16
C ARG A 94 -12.12 7.44 12.29
N LYS A 95 -11.38 7.58 11.20
CA LYS A 95 -9.93 7.49 11.16
C LYS A 95 -9.38 8.68 10.38
N TYR A 96 -8.15 9.04 10.64
CA TYR A 96 -7.46 10.02 9.84
C TYR A 96 -6.08 9.50 9.45
N MET A 97 -5.58 9.99 8.33
CA MET A 97 -4.26 9.62 7.85
C MET A 97 -3.34 10.82 7.93
N LYS A 98 -2.09 10.56 8.27
CA LYS A 98 -1.01 11.53 8.13
C LYS A 98 -0.15 11.13 6.97
N VAL A 99 0.20 12.09 6.16
CA VAL A 99 1.05 11.86 4.99
C VAL A 99 2.37 12.56 5.20
N TYR A 100 3.43 11.79 5.09
CA TYR A 100 4.78 12.31 5.20
C TYR A 100 5.44 12.18 3.84
N LYS A 101 5.83 13.30 3.27
CA LYS A 101 6.57 13.31 2.02
C LYS A 101 7.94 12.70 2.26
N GLN A 102 8.42 11.92 1.30
CA GLN A 102 9.78 11.43 1.36
C GLN A 102 10.75 12.61 1.28
N MET A 103 11.63 12.66 2.25
CA MET A 103 12.64 13.70 2.29
C MET A 103 13.95 13.14 1.77
N LYS A 104 14.42 13.68 0.66
CA LYS A 104 15.70 13.28 0.07
C LYS A 104 16.83 14.02 0.79
N MET A 105 17.01 13.66 2.05
CA MET A 105 17.91 14.38 2.95
C MET A 105 19.36 14.36 2.49
N TYR A 106 19.75 13.32 1.77
CA TYR A 106 21.10 13.19 1.24
C TYR A 106 21.37 14.11 0.06
N ASN A 107 20.32 14.62 -0.58
CA ASN A 107 20.41 15.43 -1.78
C ASN A 107 20.05 16.90 -1.53
N ASP A 108 19.68 17.26 -0.32
CA ASP A 108 19.28 18.62 0.02
C ASP A 108 20.03 19.10 1.27
N PRO A 109 21.08 19.92 1.09
CA PRO A 109 21.84 20.45 2.23
C PRO A 109 21.01 21.29 3.20
N ALA A 110 19.94 21.92 2.73
CA ALA A 110 19.07 22.73 3.59
C ALA A 110 18.26 21.84 4.54
N LEU A 111 17.91 20.63 4.11
CA LEU A 111 17.16 19.68 4.94
C LEU A 111 18.06 18.83 5.82
N ASN A 112 19.34 18.72 5.47
CA ASN A 112 20.29 17.90 6.23
C ASN A 112 21.64 18.60 6.32
N PRO A 113 21.68 19.74 7.03
CA PRO A 113 22.91 20.54 7.09
C PRO A 113 24.08 19.84 7.77
N VAL A 114 23.81 18.96 8.73
CA VAL A 114 24.87 18.23 9.43
C VAL A 114 25.63 17.32 8.48
N LEU A 115 24.92 16.63 7.62
CA LEU A 115 25.52 15.69 6.65
C LEU A 115 26.39 16.42 5.64
N TYR A 116 26.02 17.65 5.27
CA TYR A 116 26.73 18.44 4.28
C TYR A 116 27.64 19.50 4.92
N GLY A 117 27.89 19.41 6.22
CA GLY A 117 28.77 20.32 6.91
C GLY A 117 28.22 21.74 7.13
N LYS A 118 26.93 21.95 6.90
CA LYS A 118 26.27 23.24 7.12
C LYS A 118 25.55 23.23 8.47
N LYS A 119 25.42 24.38 9.06
CA LYS A 119 24.73 24.52 10.34
C LYS A 119 23.61 25.53 10.26
#